data_6b1e6ecb1e32338afb90a49984c7bac2
#
_entry.id   6b1e6ecb1e32338afb90a49984c7bac2
#
_cell.length_a   1.000
_cell.length_b   1.000
_cell.length_c   1.000
_cell.angle_alpha   90.00
_cell.angle_beta   90.00
_cell.angle_gamma   90.00
#
_symmetry.space_group_name_H-M   'P 1'
#
loop_
_entity.id
_entity.type
_entity.pdbx_description
1 polymer ?
#
loop_
_entity_poly.entity_id
_entity_poly.type
_entity_poly.pdbx_seq_one_letter_code
_entity_poly.pdbx_strand_id
1 'polypeptide(L)'
;MSRCAIGRRTYHGVMTSPSEENSTERKILLASPRGYCAGVDRAVVTVEKALDLYGAPVYVRKQIVHNKHVVETLEKRGAIFVDEVEEVPEGSTVVFSAHGVAPEVHTQAADRGLKTIDATCPLVTKVHSEAKRFAAEGYDIILIGHEGHEEVVGTMGEAPDAMTLVEDPASAETLEVENPDKLVWLSQTTLSVDETMQTVDTLKERFPNLMSPPSDDICYATQNRQVAVKQIAAGSDVVIVVGSGNSSNSVRLVEVALEAGAGSAYRVDSAKEIDPAWLDGASTVGVTSGASVPEILVGEVIDYLKDQGFGSVEEVTTAEETLVFALPPELRRDMKAASANASS
;
A
#
# COMPACT_ATOMS: atom_id res chain seq x y z
N MET A 1 -82.50 41.53 41.76
CA MET A 1 -81.98 41.34 40.42
C MET A 1 -80.46 41.25 40.50
N SER A 2 -79.86 40.06 40.72
CA SER A 2 -78.43 39.87 40.83
C SER A 2 -78.00 38.80 39.86
N ARG A 3 -77.10 39.12 38.94
CA ARG A 3 -76.51 38.21 38.00
C ARG A 3 -75.23 37.60 38.58
N CYS A 4 -75.22 36.29 38.71
CA CYS A 4 -74.10 35.50 39.08
C CYS A 4 -73.13 35.38 37.90
N ALA A 5 -71.84 35.76 38.03
CA ALA A 5 -70.83 35.56 37.02
C ALA A 5 -70.00 34.32 37.38
N ILE A 6 -70.00 33.32 36.46
CA ILE A 6 -69.23 32.08 36.57
C ILE A 6 -67.82 32.31 35.91
N GLY A 7 -66.79 32.27 36.75
CA GLY A 7 -65.39 32.34 36.31
C GLY A 7 -64.96 31.03 35.66
N ARG A 8 -64.53 31.10 34.39
CA ARG A 8 -63.85 29.98 33.69
C ARG A 8 -62.35 30.04 34.04
N ARG A 9 -61.83 29.03 34.71
CA ARG A 9 -60.37 28.75 34.80
C ARG A 9 -59.93 28.12 33.52
N THR A 10 -59.06 28.79 32.76
CA THR A 10 -58.29 28.25 31.66
C THR A 10 -57.03 27.61 32.21
N TYR A 11 -56.89 26.31 32.07
CA TYR A 11 -55.64 25.57 32.29
C TYR A 11 -54.78 25.78 31.05
N HIS A 12 -53.67 26.47 31.17
CA HIS A 12 -52.61 26.42 30.17
C HIS A 12 -51.74 25.22 30.46
N GLY A 13 -51.95 24.13 29.73
CA GLY A 13 -51.00 23.03 29.65
C GLY A 13 -49.84 23.48 28.77
N VAL A 14 -48.66 23.64 29.39
CA VAL A 14 -47.40 23.73 28.63
C VAL A 14 -47.10 22.36 28.09
N MET A 15 -47.34 22.15 26.80
CA MET A 15 -46.78 21.01 26.05
C MET A 15 -45.30 21.31 25.84
N THR A 16 -44.45 20.70 26.61
CA THR A 16 -43.03 20.54 26.27
C THR A 16 -42.98 19.50 25.16
N SER A 17 -42.72 19.95 23.95
CA SER A 17 -42.32 19.08 22.83
C SER A 17 -41.03 18.35 23.26
N PRO A 18 -40.90 17.03 23.05
CA PRO A 18 -39.60 16.39 23.13
C PRO A 18 -38.73 17.03 22.04
N SER A 19 -37.60 17.59 22.42
CA SER A 19 -36.52 17.86 21.49
C SER A 19 -36.18 16.52 20.82
N GLU A 20 -36.51 16.36 19.55
CA GLU A 20 -35.88 15.37 18.70
C GLU A 20 -34.39 15.72 18.72
N GLU A 21 -33.64 15.05 19.57
CA GLU A 21 -32.22 14.89 19.39
C GLU A 21 -32.08 14.13 18.06
N ASN A 22 -31.77 14.87 17.01
CA ASN A 22 -31.36 14.35 15.74
C ASN A 22 -29.97 13.72 15.96
N SER A 23 -29.95 12.51 16.55
CA SER A 23 -28.73 11.72 16.63
C SER A 23 -28.41 11.33 15.19
N THR A 24 -27.58 12.13 14.55
CA THR A 24 -26.95 11.70 13.28
C THR A 24 -26.30 10.36 13.54
N GLU A 25 -26.84 9.32 12.90
CA GLU A 25 -26.34 7.95 13.02
C GLU A 25 -24.85 7.94 12.65
N ARG A 26 -24.00 7.58 13.61
CA ARG A 26 -22.54 7.51 13.38
C ARG A 26 -22.24 6.32 12.49
N LYS A 27 -21.53 6.55 11.37
CA LYS A 27 -21.29 5.52 10.37
C LYS A 27 -19.83 5.39 9.96
N ILE A 28 -19.51 4.22 9.44
CA ILE A 28 -18.22 3.89 8.83
C ILE A 28 -18.42 3.80 7.32
N LEU A 29 -17.60 4.52 6.56
CA LEU A 29 -17.45 4.32 5.11
C LEU A 29 -16.23 3.45 4.86
N LEU A 30 -16.44 2.24 4.37
CA LEU A 30 -15.38 1.27 4.14
C LEU A 30 -14.98 1.24 2.67
N ALA A 31 -13.76 1.66 2.35
CA ALA A 31 -13.27 1.68 0.99
C ALA A 31 -13.04 0.28 0.43
N SER A 32 -13.39 0.07 -0.83
CA SER A 32 -13.10 -1.16 -1.59
C SER A 32 -12.64 -0.79 -3.02
N PRO A 33 -11.50 -1.34 -3.52
CA PRO A 33 -10.66 -2.35 -2.88
C PRO A 33 -9.77 -1.79 -1.76
N ARG A 34 -9.37 -2.68 -0.87
CA ARG A 34 -8.42 -2.47 0.23
C ARG A 34 -7.64 -3.77 0.49
N GLY A 35 -6.68 -3.74 1.41
CA GLY A 35 -5.95 -4.94 1.83
C GLY A 35 -5.05 -5.52 0.73
N TYR A 36 -4.69 -6.78 0.84
CA TYR A 36 -3.72 -7.43 -0.03
C TYR A 36 -4.01 -7.25 -1.52
N CYS A 37 -2.99 -6.81 -2.25
CA CYS A 37 -2.97 -6.91 -3.71
C CYS A 37 -2.39 -8.25 -4.16
N ALA A 38 -2.55 -8.61 -5.44
CA ALA A 38 -2.03 -9.86 -5.98
C ALA A 38 -0.51 -10.04 -5.81
N GLY A 39 0.27 -8.95 -5.86
CA GLY A 39 1.72 -8.99 -5.64
C GLY A 39 2.10 -9.32 -4.21
N VAL A 40 1.42 -8.71 -3.26
CA VAL A 40 1.59 -8.96 -1.81
C VAL A 40 1.15 -10.37 -1.44
N ASP A 41 -0.04 -10.78 -1.87
CA ASP A 41 -0.54 -12.14 -1.61
C ASP A 41 0.46 -13.20 -2.12
N ARG A 42 0.93 -13.06 -3.36
CA ARG A 42 1.96 -13.93 -3.93
C ARG A 42 3.22 -13.97 -3.07
N ALA A 43 3.71 -12.84 -2.58
CA ALA A 43 4.95 -12.76 -1.81
C ALA A 43 4.81 -13.42 -0.43
N VAL A 44 3.72 -13.15 0.28
CA VAL A 44 3.43 -13.75 1.59
C VAL A 44 3.27 -15.27 1.45
N VAL A 45 2.45 -15.73 0.51
CA VAL A 45 2.24 -17.17 0.23
C VAL A 45 3.54 -17.83 -0.19
N THR A 46 4.45 -17.13 -0.88
CA THR A 46 5.77 -17.68 -1.24
C THR A 46 6.58 -18.08 -0.01
N VAL A 47 6.66 -17.20 1.01
CA VAL A 47 7.38 -17.52 2.26
C VAL A 47 6.70 -18.65 3.02
N GLU A 48 5.36 -18.62 3.11
CA GLU A 48 4.60 -19.70 3.75
C GLU A 48 4.86 -21.05 3.10
N LYS A 49 4.79 -21.12 1.77
CA LYS A 49 5.05 -22.35 1.01
C LYS A 49 6.51 -22.80 1.07
N ALA A 50 7.45 -21.86 1.14
CA ALA A 50 8.86 -22.20 1.36
C ALA A 50 9.08 -22.83 2.74
N LEU A 51 8.46 -22.27 3.79
CA LEU A 51 8.49 -22.86 5.14
C LEU A 51 7.83 -24.25 5.17
N ASP A 52 6.69 -24.44 4.52
CA ASP A 52 6.00 -25.72 4.43
C ASP A 52 6.85 -26.77 3.70
N LEU A 53 7.58 -26.37 2.66
CA LEU A 53 8.33 -27.29 1.79
C LEU A 53 9.73 -27.65 2.30
N TYR A 54 10.46 -26.64 2.79
CA TYR A 54 11.87 -26.82 3.20
C TYR A 54 12.05 -26.93 4.70
N GLY A 55 11.01 -26.57 5.48
CA GLY A 55 11.12 -26.44 6.93
C GLY A 55 11.82 -25.12 7.34
N ALA A 56 11.72 -24.80 8.62
CA ALA A 56 12.41 -23.66 9.20
C ALA A 56 13.91 -23.98 9.46
N PRO A 57 14.81 -22.99 9.35
CA PRO A 57 14.55 -21.60 8.98
C PRO A 57 14.48 -21.38 7.46
N VAL A 58 13.65 -20.44 7.03
CA VAL A 58 13.72 -19.80 5.71
C VAL A 58 14.09 -18.34 5.91
N TYR A 59 15.15 -17.91 5.24
CA TYR A 59 15.60 -16.51 5.34
C TYR A 59 14.83 -15.64 4.37
N VAL A 60 14.59 -14.38 4.75
CA VAL A 60 13.92 -13.38 3.92
C VAL A 60 14.76 -12.12 3.93
N ARG A 61 15.24 -11.68 2.76
CA ARG A 61 15.99 -10.42 2.67
C ARG A 61 15.04 -9.24 2.74
N LYS A 62 15.32 -8.33 3.67
CA LYS A 62 14.44 -7.22 4.06
C LYS A 62 13.06 -7.74 4.49
N GLN A 63 12.08 -6.87 4.62
CA GLN A 63 10.72 -7.30 4.86
C GLN A 63 10.08 -7.85 3.57
N ILE A 64 9.42 -8.99 3.64
CA ILE A 64 8.75 -9.58 2.46
C ILE A 64 7.76 -8.60 1.82
N VAL A 65 7.05 -7.84 2.64
CA VAL A 65 6.20 -6.70 2.35
C VAL A 65 6.25 -5.76 3.55
N HIS A 66 6.02 -4.46 3.36
CA HIS A 66 6.03 -3.47 4.43
C HIS A 66 4.77 -3.56 5.28
N ASN A 67 4.73 -4.56 6.18
CA ASN A 67 3.68 -4.74 7.18
C ASN A 67 4.21 -5.49 8.40
N LYS A 68 4.21 -4.83 9.55
CA LYS A 68 4.73 -5.37 10.81
C LYS A 68 4.05 -6.67 11.23
N HIS A 69 2.72 -6.74 11.15
CA HIS A 69 1.95 -7.94 11.51
C HIS A 69 2.32 -9.15 10.63
N VAL A 70 2.52 -8.92 9.33
CA VAL A 70 2.94 -9.97 8.39
C VAL A 70 4.32 -10.50 8.76
N VAL A 71 5.28 -9.61 9.00
CA VAL A 71 6.65 -9.97 9.41
C VAL A 71 6.60 -10.81 10.70
N GLU A 72 5.96 -10.32 11.75
CA GLU A 72 5.84 -11.02 13.03
C GLU A 72 5.14 -12.39 12.90
N THR A 73 4.16 -12.50 12.00
CA THR A 73 3.44 -13.76 11.76
C THR A 73 4.33 -14.79 11.10
N LEU A 74 5.14 -14.38 10.12
CA LEU A 74 6.07 -15.27 9.43
C LEU A 74 7.26 -15.65 10.33
N GLU A 75 7.76 -14.72 11.17
CA GLU A 75 8.79 -15.03 12.19
C GLU A 75 8.33 -16.14 13.15
N LYS A 76 7.09 -16.06 13.65
CA LYS A 76 6.51 -17.10 14.51
C LYS A 76 6.43 -18.47 13.83
N ARG A 77 6.41 -18.50 12.48
CA ARG A 77 6.44 -19.75 11.68
C ARG A 77 7.86 -20.22 11.35
N GLY A 78 8.89 -19.43 11.69
CA GLY A 78 10.29 -19.78 11.50
C GLY A 78 10.98 -19.11 10.31
N ALA A 79 10.39 -18.02 9.76
CA ALA A 79 11.12 -17.13 8.87
C ALA A 79 12.13 -16.31 9.68
N ILE A 80 13.30 -16.03 9.09
CA ILE A 80 14.33 -15.16 9.66
C ILE A 80 14.55 -14.01 8.67
N PHE A 81 14.20 -12.80 9.10
CA PHE A 81 14.41 -11.62 8.30
C PHE A 81 15.83 -11.09 8.51
N VAL A 82 16.53 -10.80 7.42
CA VAL A 82 17.89 -10.28 7.40
C VAL A 82 17.95 -9.02 6.53
N ASP A 83 18.91 -8.16 6.80
CA ASP A 83 19.08 -6.98 5.98
C ASP A 83 19.79 -7.31 4.68
N GLU A 84 20.85 -8.10 4.73
CA GLU A 84 21.63 -8.43 3.54
C GLU A 84 21.89 -9.93 3.42
N VAL A 85 22.18 -10.40 2.20
CA VAL A 85 22.42 -11.82 1.92
C VAL A 85 23.67 -12.39 2.60
N GLU A 86 24.60 -11.51 2.99
CA GLU A 86 25.80 -11.87 3.75
C GLU A 86 25.50 -12.44 5.14
N GLU A 87 24.36 -12.08 5.72
CA GLU A 87 23.89 -12.59 7.01
C GLU A 87 23.29 -14.00 6.91
N VAL A 88 22.96 -14.45 5.69
CA VAL A 88 22.36 -15.77 5.45
C VAL A 88 23.47 -16.83 5.47
N PRO A 89 23.37 -17.91 6.27
CA PRO A 89 24.32 -19.02 6.22
C PRO A 89 24.41 -19.65 4.82
N GLU A 90 25.63 -19.97 4.39
CA GLU A 90 25.87 -20.59 3.08
C GLU A 90 25.00 -21.83 2.85
N GLY A 91 24.50 -21.99 1.64
CA GLY A 91 23.65 -23.11 1.24
C GLY A 91 22.19 -23.03 1.75
N SER A 92 21.84 -22.01 2.54
CA SER A 92 20.47 -21.82 3.04
C SER A 92 19.51 -21.32 1.97
N THR A 93 18.19 -21.44 2.26
CA THR A 93 17.15 -20.87 1.41
C THR A 93 16.88 -19.42 1.78
N VAL A 94 16.89 -18.53 0.79
CA VAL A 94 16.54 -17.12 0.95
C VAL A 94 15.45 -16.71 -0.03
N VAL A 95 14.48 -15.93 0.45
CA VAL A 95 13.41 -15.33 -0.34
C VAL A 95 13.71 -13.84 -0.52
N PHE A 96 13.66 -13.34 -1.74
CA PHE A 96 13.69 -11.92 -2.05
C PHE A 96 12.30 -11.32 -1.97
N SER A 97 12.20 -10.09 -1.47
CA SER A 97 10.94 -9.41 -1.18
C SER A 97 10.14 -9.05 -2.43
N ALA A 98 8.89 -8.65 -2.22
CA ALA A 98 8.01 -8.17 -3.29
C ALA A 98 8.54 -6.92 -4.00
N HIS A 99 9.41 -6.15 -3.34
CA HIS A 99 9.94 -4.87 -3.83
C HIS A 99 10.99 -5.00 -4.94
N GLY A 100 11.50 -6.22 -5.15
CA GLY A 100 12.60 -6.47 -6.07
C GLY A 100 13.97 -6.22 -5.44
N VAL A 101 15.00 -6.67 -6.13
CA VAL A 101 16.40 -6.50 -5.73
C VAL A 101 17.25 -6.15 -6.94
N ALA A 102 18.35 -5.43 -6.72
CA ALA A 102 19.33 -5.17 -7.76
C ALA A 102 20.00 -6.49 -8.23
N PRO A 103 20.46 -6.55 -9.50
CA PRO A 103 21.17 -7.74 -10.03
C PRO A 103 22.37 -8.19 -9.20
N GLU A 104 23.04 -7.25 -8.54
CA GLU A 104 24.17 -7.54 -7.65
C GLU A 104 23.77 -8.46 -6.49
N VAL A 105 22.60 -8.29 -5.90
CA VAL A 105 22.10 -9.14 -4.81
C VAL A 105 21.93 -10.58 -5.27
N HIS A 106 21.46 -10.80 -6.52
CA HIS A 106 21.40 -12.15 -7.11
C HIS A 106 22.80 -12.78 -7.26
N THR A 107 23.80 -11.98 -7.68
CA THR A 107 25.18 -12.44 -7.81
C THR A 107 25.77 -12.80 -6.45
N GLN A 108 25.62 -11.93 -5.45
CA GLN A 108 26.09 -12.19 -4.08
C GLN A 108 25.45 -13.44 -3.48
N ALA A 109 24.15 -13.66 -3.68
CA ALA A 109 23.46 -14.87 -3.22
C ALA A 109 23.99 -16.13 -3.92
N ALA A 110 24.26 -16.06 -5.23
CA ALA A 110 24.80 -17.16 -6.01
C ALA A 110 26.23 -17.52 -5.56
N ASP A 111 27.10 -16.53 -5.33
CA ASP A 111 28.47 -16.71 -4.86
C ASP A 111 28.53 -17.38 -3.48
N ARG A 112 27.50 -17.20 -2.66
CA ARG A 112 27.34 -17.86 -1.35
C ARG A 112 26.62 -19.22 -1.44
N GLY A 113 26.29 -19.68 -2.64
CA GLY A 113 25.55 -20.93 -2.86
C GLY A 113 24.17 -20.96 -2.25
N LEU A 114 23.51 -19.79 -2.07
CA LEU A 114 22.17 -19.71 -1.50
C LEU A 114 21.13 -20.25 -2.49
N LYS A 115 20.14 -20.93 -1.97
CA LYS A 115 18.94 -21.29 -2.73
C LYS A 115 17.99 -20.11 -2.74
N THR A 116 17.92 -19.38 -3.85
CA THR A 116 17.12 -18.18 -3.98
C THR A 116 15.70 -18.49 -4.48
N ILE A 117 14.72 -17.81 -3.92
CA ILE A 117 13.33 -17.76 -4.38
C ILE A 117 12.97 -16.29 -4.57
N ASP A 118 12.69 -15.90 -5.79
CA ASP A 118 12.39 -14.49 -6.10
C ASP A 118 10.89 -14.22 -6.02
N ALA A 119 10.46 -13.54 -4.92
CA ALA A 119 9.08 -13.12 -4.73
C ALA A 119 8.76 -11.73 -5.27
N THR A 120 9.68 -11.10 -6.04
CA THR A 120 9.46 -9.79 -6.68
C THR A 120 8.11 -9.77 -7.40
N CYS A 121 7.33 -8.72 -7.13
CA CYS A 121 6.05 -8.51 -7.80
C CYS A 121 6.25 -8.41 -9.32
N PRO A 122 5.46 -9.11 -10.15
CA PRO A 122 5.58 -9.02 -11.62
C PRO A 122 5.47 -7.59 -12.16
N LEU A 123 4.77 -6.68 -11.47
CA LEU A 123 4.66 -5.27 -11.87
C LEU A 123 5.94 -4.49 -11.57
N VAL A 124 6.67 -4.83 -10.51
CA VAL A 124 8.02 -4.31 -10.26
C VAL A 124 9.01 -4.89 -11.27
N THR A 125 8.93 -6.20 -11.57
CA THR A 125 9.75 -6.83 -12.61
C THR A 125 9.56 -6.16 -13.98
N LYS A 126 8.35 -5.66 -14.29
CA LYS A 126 8.08 -4.86 -15.49
C LYS A 126 8.96 -3.60 -15.52
N VAL A 127 8.98 -2.81 -14.45
CA VAL A 127 9.79 -1.58 -14.36
C VAL A 127 11.28 -1.89 -14.48
N HIS A 128 11.78 -2.93 -13.79
CA HIS A 128 13.16 -3.43 -13.93
C HIS A 128 13.51 -3.78 -15.38
N SER A 129 12.59 -4.47 -16.08
CA SER A 129 12.79 -4.86 -17.48
C SER A 129 12.82 -3.65 -18.42
N GLU A 130 12.00 -2.64 -18.16
CA GLU A 130 11.99 -1.38 -18.90
C GLU A 130 13.27 -0.57 -18.65
N ALA A 131 13.75 -0.50 -17.42
CA ALA A 131 15.00 0.14 -17.06
C ALA A 131 16.19 -0.47 -17.84
N LYS A 132 16.33 -1.80 -17.84
CA LYS A 132 17.36 -2.50 -18.63
C LYS A 132 17.25 -2.21 -20.11
N ARG A 133 16.04 -2.26 -20.67
CA ARG A 133 15.80 -2.05 -22.09
C ARG A 133 16.18 -0.63 -22.51
N PHE A 134 15.69 0.39 -21.79
CA PHE A 134 15.98 1.76 -22.12
C PHE A 134 17.45 2.12 -21.98
N ALA A 135 18.11 1.61 -20.93
CA ALA A 135 19.56 1.77 -20.78
C ALA A 135 20.34 1.12 -21.95
N ALA A 136 19.96 -0.11 -22.36
CA ALA A 136 20.58 -0.79 -23.50
C ALA A 136 20.34 -0.06 -24.83
N GLU A 137 19.22 0.65 -24.97
CA GLU A 137 18.91 1.52 -26.12
C GLU A 137 19.62 2.88 -26.03
N GLY A 138 20.36 3.16 -24.93
CA GLY A 138 21.13 4.39 -24.70
C GLY A 138 20.27 5.59 -24.30
N TYR A 139 19.17 5.37 -23.60
CA TYR A 139 18.40 6.43 -22.98
C TYR A 139 18.96 6.78 -21.61
N ASP A 140 18.93 8.05 -21.26
CA ASP A 140 18.98 8.48 -19.87
C ASP A 140 17.60 8.27 -19.25
N ILE A 141 17.57 7.76 -18.03
CA ILE A 141 16.32 7.35 -17.35
C ILE A 141 16.14 8.24 -16.12
N ILE A 142 15.00 8.89 -16.01
CA ILE A 142 14.57 9.57 -14.80
C ILE A 142 13.67 8.60 -14.04
N LEU A 143 14.09 8.16 -12.84
CA LEU A 143 13.25 7.37 -11.95
C LEU A 143 12.56 8.30 -10.96
N ILE A 144 11.23 8.37 -11.01
CA ILE A 144 10.45 9.09 -10.01
C ILE A 144 10.19 8.13 -8.84
N GLY A 145 10.63 8.49 -7.63
CA GLY A 145 10.53 7.61 -6.47
C GLY A 145 11.16 8.21 -5.23
N HIS A 146 11.07 7.52 -4.09
CA HIS A 146 11.63 8.00 -2.84
C HIS A 146 13.01 7.41 -2.58
N GLU A 147 13.98 8.26 -2.25
CA GLU A 147 15.33 7.85 -1.91
C GLU A 147 15.32 6.83 -0.75
N GLY A 148 16.12 5.78 -0.88
CA GLY A 148 16.24 4.73 0.11
C GLY A 148 15.11 3.70 0.14
N HIS A 149 14.05 3.87 -0.62
CA HIS A 149 13.01 2.85 -0.75
C HIS A 149 13.56 1.62 -1.49
N GLU A 150 13.28 0.41 -0.99
CA GLU A 150 13.85 -0.85 -1.53
C GLU A 150 13.56 -1.06 -3.01
N GLU A 151 12.35 -0.71 -3.46
CA GLU A 151 11.97 -0.78 -4.88
C GLU A 151 12.80 0.17 -5.75
N VAL A 152 13.07 1.38 -5.25
CA VAL A 152 13.91 2.37 -5.94
C VAL A 152 15.36 1.89 -6.01
N VAL A 153 15.92 1.39 -4.90
CA VAL A 153 17.27 0.82 -4.86
C VAL A 153 17.39 -0.36 -5.84
N GLY A 154 16.41 -1.26 -5.86
CA GLY A 154 16.36 -2.39 -6.77
C GLY A 154 16.32 -1.95 -8.24
N THR A 155 15.44 -1.02 -8.57
CA THR A 155 15.27 -0.52 -9.94
C THR A 155 16.50 0.25 -10.43
N MET A 156 17.08 1.15 -9.61
CA MET A 156 18.30 1.87 -9.94
C MET A 156 19.48 0.92 -10.18
N GLY A 157 19.55 -0.18 -9.44
CA GLY A 157 20.57 -1.20 -9.63
C GLY A 157 20.53 -1.91 -10.98
N GLU A 158 19.43 -1.83 -11.73
CA GLU A 158 19.32 -2.41 -13.07
C GLU A 158 20.09 -1.61 -14.15
N ALA A 159 20.28 -0.31 -13.93
CA ALA A 159 20.97 0.59 -14.86
C ALA A 159 21.60 1.79 -14.09
N PRO A 160 22.56 1.56 -13.19
CA PRO A 160 23.04 2.60 -12.26
C PRO A 160 23.70 3.78 -12.97
N ASP A 161 24.35 3.54 -14.11
CA ASP A 161 25.05 4.59 -14.88
C ASP A 161 24.11 5.42 -15.78
N ALA A 162 22.88 4.95 -16.00
CA ALA A 162 21.91 5.58 -16.92
C ALA A 162 20.71 6.17 -16.18
N MET A 163 20.64 6.08 -14.85
CA MET A 163 19.44 6.41 -14.09
C MET A 163 19.69 7.51 -13.07
N THR A 164 18.81 8.50 -13.05
CA THR A 164 18.81 9.59 -12.07
C THR A 164 17.47 9.60 -11.33
N LEU A 165 17.54 9.68 -9.99
CA LEU A 165 16.36 9.73 -9.12
C LEU A 165 15.81 11.16 -9.03
N VAL A 166 14.49 11.27 -9.09
CA VAL A 166 13.72 12.49 -8.86
C VAL A 166 12.59 12.15 -7.89
N GLU A 167 12.45 12.90 -6.80
CA GLU A 167 11.46 12.59 -5.77
C GLU A 167 10.15 13.35 -5.93
N ASP A 168 10.22 14.61 -6.40
CA ASP A 168 9.12 15.55 -6.42
C ASP A 168 9.26 16.61 -7.55
N PRO A 169 8.25 17.48 -7.75
CA PRO A 169 8.35 18.57 -8.73
C PRO A 169 9.53 19.53 -8.47
N ALA A 170 9.90 19.80 -7.21
CA ALA A 170 10.98 20.72 -6.90
C ALA A 170 12.36 20.17 -7.31
N SER A 171 12.60 18.88 -7.10
CA SER A 171 13.82 18.20 -7.60
C SER A 171 13.82 18.11 -9.13
N ALA A 172 12.64 17.96 -9.75
CA ALA A 172 12.49 18.00 -11.19
C ALA A 172 12.86 19.37 -11.80
N GLU A 173 12.57 20.47 -11.12
CA GLU A 173 12.91 21.84 -11.57
C GLU A 173 14.43 22.07 -11.72
N THR A 174 15.23 21.39 -10.90
CA THR A 174 16.70 21.60 -10.84
C THR A 174 17.50 20.48 -11.49
N LEU A 175 16.83 19.44 -12.00
CA LEU A 175 17.48 18.27 -12.58
C LEU A 175 18.36 18.65 -13.77
N GLU A 176 19.60 18.17 -13.79
CA GLU A 176 20.50 18.21 -14.94
C GLU A 176 20.62 16.81 -15.56
N VAL A 177 20.58 16.72 -16.88
CA VAL A 177 20.69 15.46 -17.65
C VAL A 177 21.76 15.61 -18.72
N GLU A 178 22.46 14.53 -19.04
CA GLU A 178 23.52 14.55 -20.04
C GLU A 178 22.94 14.59 -21.46
N ASN A 179 21.87 13.84 -21.72
CA ASN A 179 21.26 13.74 -23.04
C ASN A 179 19.74 14.04 -23.01
N PRO A 180 19.35 15.33 -23.08
CA PRO A 180 17.93 15.72 -23.02
C PRO A 180 17.10 15.27 -24.22
N ASP A 181 17.74 14.89 -25.35
CA ASP A 181 17.05 14.44 -26.55
C ASP A 181 16.69 12.93 -26.50
N LYS A 182 17.28 12.18 -25.58
CA LYS A 182 17.07 10.74 -25.46
C LYS A 182 16.79 10.36 -24.00
N LEU A 183 15.66 10.81 -23.51
CA LEU A 183 15.27 10.77 -22.11
C LEU A 183 13.92 10.05 -21.94
N VAL A 184 13.80 9.20 -20.93
CA VAL A 184 12.58 8.51 -20.55
C VAL A 184 12.38 8.60 -19.04
N TRP A 185 11.14 8.69 -18.60
CA TRP A 185 10.85 8.56 -17.16
C TRP A 185 10.24 7.19 -16.85
N LEU A 186 10.55 6.67 -15.68
CA LEU A 186 9.93 5.52 -15.03
C LEU A 186 9.52 5.93 -13.61
N SER A 187 8.70 5.14 -12.93
CA SER A 187 8.32 5.45 -11.56
C SER A 187 8.26 4.23 -10.65
N GLN A 188 8.42 4.49 -9.35
CA GLN A 188 8.08 3.56 -8.29
C GLN A 188 6.58 3.22 -8.34
N THR A 189 6.22 1.96 -8.08
CA THR A 189 4.85 1.46 -8.29
C THR A 189 3.82 1.94 -7.27
N THR A 190 4.25 2.57 -6.15
CA THR A 190 3.42 2.90 -4.99
C THR A 190 3.27 4.40 -4.71
N LEU A 191 3.59 5.26 -5.67
CA LEU A 191 3.49 6.71 -5.55
C LEU A 191 2.03 7.21 -5.63
N SER A 192 1.82 8.47 -5.23
CA SER A 192 0.61 9.22 -5.57
C SER A 192 0.54 9.44 -7.08
N VAL A 193 -0.59 9.11 -7.69
CA VAL A 193 -0.79 9.34 -9.14
C VAL A 193 -0.72 10.82 -9.46
N ASP A 194 -1.41 11.66 -8.67
CA ASP A 194 -1.50 13.10 -8.92
C ASP A 194 -0.14 13.78 -8.76
N GLU A 195 0.61 13.47 -7.70
CA GLU A 195 1.94 14.02 -7.44
C GLU A 195 2.96 13.56 -8.50
N THR A 196 2.90 12.29 -8.91
CA THR A 196 3.75 11.78 -9.99
C THR A 196 3.48 12.50 -11.30
N MET A 197 2.21 12.76 -11.63
CA MET A 197 1.86 13.49 -12.84
C MET A 197 2.32 14.95 -12.80
N GLN A 198 2.26 15.61 -11.64
CA GLN A 198 2.82 16.97 -11.47
C GLN A 198 4.33 16.98 -11.73
N THR A 199 5.05 15.98 -11.20
CA THR A 199 6.49 15.81 -11.45
C THR A 199 6.77 15.58 -12.93
N VAL A 200 5.99 14.71 -13.60
CA VAL A 200 6.11 14.44 -15.04
C VAL A 200 5.82 15.68 -15.87
N ASP A 201 4.82 16.48 -15.51
CA ASP A 201 4.49 17.71 -16.22
C ASP A 201 5.63 18.74 -16.10
N THR A 202 6.21 18.91 -14.90
CA THR A 202 7.41 19.75 -14.69
C THR A 202 8.59 19.26 -15.55
N LEU A 203 8.82 17.95 -15.61
CA LEU A 203 9.87 17.37 -16.45
C LEU A 203 9.62 17.60 -17.94
N LYS A 204 8.38 17.47 -18.42
CA LYS A 204 8.00 17.70 -19.82
C LYS A 204 8.13 19.16 -20.25
N GLU A 205 7.88 20.11 -19.37
CA GLU A 205 8.12 21.54 -19.63
C GLU A 205 9.60 21.82 -19.85
N ARG A 206 10.48 21.15 -19.11
CA ARG A 206 11.94 21.29 -19.23
C ARG A 206 12.53 20.47 -20.37
N PHE A 207 12.01 19.27 -20.59
CA PHE A 207 12.48 18.30 -21.58
C PHE A 207 11.34 17.89 -22.53
N PRO A 208 11.06 18.67 -23.58
CA PRO A 208 9.92 18.44 -24.47
C PRO A 208 9.94 17.07 -25.19
N ASN A 209 11.12 16.45 -25.32
CA ASN A 209 11.30 15.13 -25.93
C ASN A 209 11.22 13.97 -24.92
N LEU A 210 10.92 14.25 -23.64
CA LEU A 210 10.79 13.25 -22.59
C LEU A 210 9.76 12.18 -22.98
N MET A 211 10.21 10.94 -23.06
CA MET A 211 9.38 9.79 -23.40
C MET A 211 8.70 9.24 -22.15
N SER A 212 7.45 8.84 -22.28
CA SER A 212 6.71 8.13 -21.24
C SER A 212 6.90 6.61 -21.38
N PRO A 213 6.81 5.84 -20.27
CA PRO A 213 6.78 4.38 -20.35
C PRO A 213 5.61 3.91 -21.22
N PRO A 214 5.70 2.68 -21.80
CA PRO A 214 4.65 2.14 -22.70
C PRO A 214 3.31 1.91 -22.00
N SER A 215 3.32 1.75 -20.68
CA SER A 215 2.14 1.61 -19.82
C SER A 215 2.48 2.16 -18.43
N ASP A 216 1.46 2.46 -17.63
CA ASP A 216 1.63 3.02 -16.30
C ASP A 216 2.55 2.15 -15.43
N ASP A 217 3.47 2.77 -14.72
CA ASP A 217 4.35 2.12 -13.74
C ASP A 217 3.68 2.07 -12.37
N ILE A 218 2.90 3.10 -11.99
CA ILE A 218 2.08 3.04 -10.78
C ILE A 218 1.09 1.89 -10.94
N CYS A 219 1.20 0.89 -10.07
CA CYS A 219 0.46 -0.34 -10.25
C CYS A 219 -1.05 -0.16 -10.05
N TYR A 220 -1.86 -1.01 -10.71
CA TYR A 220 -3.32 -0.97 -10.62
C TYR A 220 -3.83 -0.97 -9.17
N ALA A 221 -3.16 -1.73 -8.29
CA ALA A 221 -3.56 -1.83 -6.88
C ALA A 221 -3.38 -0.51 -6.13
N THR A 222 -2.31 0.23 -6.41
CA THR A 222 -2.08 1.58 -5.89
C THR A 222 -3.13 2.54 -6.43
N GLN A 223 -3.36 2.54 -7.75
CA GLN A 223 -4.35 3.42 -8.38
C GLN A 223 -5.76 3.16 -7.83
N ASN A 224 -6.19 1.91 -7.77
CA ASN A 224 -7.52 1.53 -7.27
C ASN A 224 -7.75 1.98 -5.83
N ARG A 225 -6.74 1.79 -4.94
CA ARG A 225 -6.85 2.22 -3.53
C ARG A 225 -6.89 3.73 -3.39
N GLN A 226 -6.17 4.47 -4.22
CA GLN A 226 -6.26 5.93 -4.25
C GLN A 226 -7.64 6.40 -4.74
N VAL A 227 -8.19 5.79 -5.78
CA VAL A 227 -9.58 6.07 -6.22
C VAL A 227 -10.57 5.77 -5.11
N ALA A 228 -10.43 4.62 -4.44
CA ALA A 228 -11.34 4.21 -3.36
C ALA A 228 -11.29 5.16 -2.15
N VAL A 229 -10.09 5.58 -1.73
CA VAL A 229 -9.97 6.54 -0.62
C VAL A 229 -10.50 7.91 -0.98
N LYS A 230 -10.28 8.40 -2.19
CA LYS A 230 -10.86 9.68 -2.67
C LYS A 230 -12.38 9.66 -2.60
N GLN A 231 -13.01 8.51 -2.93
CA GLN A 231 -14.46 8.38 -2.93
C GLN A 231 -15.08 8.47 -1.53
N ILE A 232 -14.40 7.99 -0.49
CA ILE A 232 -14.89 8.05 0.89
C ILE A 232 -14.45 9.31 1.62
N ALA A 233 -13.33 9.92 1.24
CA ALA A 233 -12.68 11.01 1.96
C ALA A 233 -13.56 12.26 2.09
N ALA A 234 -14.17 12.73 1.00
CA ALA A 234 -15.01 13.92 0.98
C ALA A 234 -16.27 13.82 1.87
N GLY A 235 -16.68 12.59 2.24
CA GLY A 235 -17.83 12.33 3.12
C GLY A 235 -17.44 11.95 4.55
N SER A 236 -16.14 11.99 4.89
CA SER A 236 -15.62 11.55 6.18
C SER A 236 -15.06 12.71 7.02
N ASP A 237 -15.47 12.77 8.29
CA ASP A 237 -14.86 13.69 9.26
C ASP A 237 -13.42 13.26 9.59
N VAL A 238 -13.22 11.94 9.65
CA VAL A 238 -11.92 11.29 9.91
C VAL A 238 -11.72 10.13 8.94
N VAL A 239 -10.52 9.97 8.39
CA VAL A 239 -10.13 8.76 7.63
C VAL A 239 -9.06 8.00 8.40
N ILE A 240 -9.28 6.72 8.64
CA ILE A 240 -8.30 5.79 9.21
C ILE A 240 -7.72 4.93 8.09
N VAL A 241 -6.41 5.03 7.90
CA VAL A 241 -5.64 4.21 6.96
C VAL A 241 -4.89 3.15 7.74
N VAL A 242 -5.28 1.89 7.60
CA VAL A 242 -4.55 0.78 8.23
C VAL A 242 -3.31 0.45 7.39
N GLY A 243 -2.15 0.39 8.03
CA GLY A 243 -0.88 0.07 7.36
C GLY A 243 0.34 0.56 8.10
N SER A 244 1.51 0.01 7.79
CA SER A 244 2.77 0.32 8.48
C SER A 244 3.41 1.61 7.97
N GLY A 245 4.16 2.30 8.85
CA GLY A 245 4.76 3.61 8.55
C GLY A 245 5.83 3.60 7.47
N ASN A 246 6.44 2.45 7.21
CA ASN A 246 7.40 2.25 6.13
C ASN A 246 6.75 1.76 4.82
N SER A 247 5.42 1.62 4.79
CA SER A 247 4.69 1.30 3.57
C SER A 247 4.37 2.57 2.79
N SER A 248 5.08 2.83 1.70
CA SER A 248 4.83 3.96 0.80
C SER A 248 3.36 4.06 0.40
N ASN A 249 2.75 2.95 -0.03
CA ASN A 249 1.34 2.93 -0.38
C ASN A 249 0.42 3.40 0.77
N SER A 250 0.67 2.95 2.02
CA SER A 250 -0.16 3.32 3.16
C SER A 250 0.02 4.80 3.55
N VAL A 251 1.24 5.32 3.48
CA VAL A 251 1.52 6.74 3.75
C VAL A 251 0.83 7.62 2.72
N ARG A 252 0.95 7.30 1.43
CA ARG A 252 0.31 8.07 0.35
C ARG A 252 -1.22 8.09 0.45
N LEU A 253 -1.86 7.04 0.95
CA LEU A 253 -3.32 7.04 1.16
C LEU A 253 -3.79 8.07 2.19
N VAL A 254 -2.98 8.40 3.20
CA VAL A 254 -3.29 9.47 4.16
C VAL A 254 -3.29 10.82 3.45
N GLU A 255 -2.27 11.09 2.66
CA GLU A 255 -2.13 12.34 1.92
C GLU A 255 -3.25 12.51 0.91
N VAL A 256 -3.51 11.48 0.12
CA VAL A 256 -4.62 11.45 -0.85
C VAL A 256 -5.99 11.64 -0.18
N ALA A 257 -6.19 11.11 1.04
CA ALA A 257 -7.43 11.33 1.80
C ALA A 257 -7.59 12.79 2.20
N LEU A 258 -6.53 13.44 2.68
CA LEU A 258 -6.55 14.87 3.05
C LEU A 258 -6.78 15.75 1.83
N GLU A 259 -6.09 15.50 0.73
CA GLU A 259 -6.26 16.23 -0.54
C GLU A 259 -7.68 16.09 -1.11
N ALA A 260 -8.29 14.92 -0.91
CA ALA A 260 -9.66 14.65 -1.34
C ALA A 260 -10.74 15.21 -0.40
N GLY A 261 -10.35 15.91 0.67
CA GLY A 261 -11.27 16.67 1.53
C GLY A 261 -11.74 15.96 2.79
N ALA A 262 -11.02 14.93 3.26
CA ALA A 262 -11.22 14.40 4.61
C ALA A 262 -10.96 15.47 5.66
N GLY A 263 -11.78 15.54 6.72
CA GLY A 263 -11.57 16.49 7.81
C GLY A 263 -10.23 16.27 8.52
N SER A 264 -9.85 15.02 8.71
CA SER A 264 -8.52 14.58 9.15
C SER A 264 -8.24 13.16 8.64
N ALA A 265 -6.98 12.75 8.59
CA ALA A 265 -6.61 11.39 8.20
C ALA A 265 -5.40 10.91 9.02
N TYR A 266 -5.47 9.66 9.46
CA TYR A 266 -4.45 9.05 10.31
C TYR A 266 -4.10 7.66 9.83
N ARG A 267 -2.81 7.31 9.91
CA ARG A 267 -2.31 5.96 9.66
C ARG A 267 -2.13 5.23 10.99
N VAL A 268 -2.55 3.98 11.03
CA VAL A 268 -2.36 3.09 12.19
C VAL A 268 -1.87 1.71 11.75
N ASP A 269 -0.97 1.10 12.51
CA ASP A 269 -0.61 -0.31 12.31
C ASP A 269 -1.72 -1.26 12.78
N SER A 270 -2.47 -0.87 13.81
CA SER A 270 -3.58 -1.63 14.38
C SER A 270 -4.58 -0.72 15.08
N ALA A 271 -5.75 -1.27 15.44
CA ALA A 271 -6.77 -0.56 16.20
C ALA A 271 -6.28 0.05 17.53
N LYS A 272 -5.20 -0.50 18.10
CA LYS A 272 -4.62 -0.04 19.38
C LYS A 272 -3.95 1.34 19.29
N GLU A 273 -3.61 1.78 18.08
CA GLU A 273 -2.99 3.08 17.84
C GLU A 273 -4.01 4.20 17.60
N ILE A 274 -5.31 3.87 17.53
CA ILE A 274 -6.35 4.88 17.35
C ILE A 274 -6.49 5.69 18.65
N ASP A 275 -6.21 6.99 18.56
CA ASP A 275 -6.50 7.90 19.66
C ASP A 275 -8.02 8.20 19.69
N PRO A 276 -8.73 7.91 20.79
CA PRO A 276 -10.14 8.24 20.90
C PRO A 276 -10.47 9.69 20.62
N ALA A 277 -9.54 10.61 20.90
CA ALA A 277 -9.71 12.05 20.64
C ALA A 277 -9.89 12.37 19.14
N TRP A 278 -9.38 11.54 18.24
CA TRP A 278 -9.61 11.73 16.79
C TRP A 278 -11.07 11.57 16.39
N LEU A 279 -11.85 10.84 17.21
CA LEU A 279 -13.25 10.50 16.96
C LEU A 279 -14.23 11.48 17.62
N ASP A 280 -13.72 12.47 18.37
CA ASP A 280 -14.55 13.44 19.07
C ASP A 280 -15.33 14.31 18.08
N GLY A 281 -16.65 14.27 18.17
CA GLY A 281 -17.54 15.02 17.28
C GLY A 281 -17.69 14.41 15.87
N ALA A 282 -16.96 13.34 15.53
CA ALA A 282 -17.09 12.70 14.24
C ALA A 282 -18.40 11.92 14.10
N SER A 283 -19.11 12.11 13.02
CA SER A 283 -20.31 11.38 12.62
C SER A 283 -20.00 10.31 11.55
N THR A 284 -19.00 10.54 10.72
CA THR A 284 -18.60 9.62 9.66
C THR A 284 -17.09 9.38 9.70
N VAL A 285 -16.71 8.10 9.80
CA VAL A 285 -15.31 7.66 9.73
C VAL A 285 -15.09 6.83 8.47
N GLY A 286 -14.18 7.29 7.61
CA GLY A 286 -13.69 6.51 6.48
C GLY A 286 -12.63 5.51 6.95
N VAL A 287 -12.70 4.28 6.45
CA VAL A 287 -11.69 3.24 6.71
C VAL A 287 -11.18 2.68 5.39
N THR A 288 -9.86 2.65 5.27
CA THR A 288 -9.16 1.98 4.15
C THR A 288 -7.90 1.31 4.66
N SER A 289 -7.19 0.61 3.79
CA SER A 289 -5.90 0.02 4.13
C SER A 289 -4.95 -0.04 2.93
N GLY A 290 -3.67 -0.04 3.23
CA GLY A 290 -2.63 -0.24 2.22
C GLY A 290 -2.63 -1.65 1.62
N ALA A 291 -1.95 -1.78 0.48
CA ALA A 291 -1.87 -3.02 -0.30
C ALA A 291 -1.13 -4.18 0.40
N SER A 292 -0.44 -3.92 1.51
CA SER A 292 0.28 -4.92 2.31
C SER A 292 -0.43 -5.33 3.60
N VAL A 293 -1.68 -4.92 3.79
CA VAL A 293 -2.43 -5.10 5.05
C VAL A 293 -3.35 -6.32 4.96
N PRO A 294 -3.23 -7.30 5.87
CA PRO A 294 -4.20 -8.39 5.95
C PRO A 294 -5.56 -7.88 6.46
N GLU A 295 -6.65 -8.42 5.91
CA GLU A 295 -8.02 -7.96 6.20
C GLU A 295 -8.39 -8.05 7.70
N ILE A 296 -7.75 -8.95 8.45
CA ILE A 296 -7.98 -9.09 9.89
C ILE A 296 -7.71 -7.78 10.65
N LEU A 297 -6.68 -7.01 10.26
CA LEU A 297 -6.38 -5.72 10.92
C LEU A 297 -7.43 -4.65 10.61
N VAL A 298 -8.01 -4.69 9.42
CA VAL A 298 -9.15 -3.81 9.06
C VAL A 298 -10.38 -4.18 9.88
N GLY A 299 -10.65 -5.49 10.04
CA GLY A 299 -11.72 -5.99 10.89
C GLY A 299 -11.59 -5.51 12.33
N GLU A 300 -10.39 -5.57 12.93
CA GLU A 300 -10.12 -5.06 14.28
C GLU A 300 -10.41 -3.55 14.40
N VAL A 301 -10.08 -2.75 13.39
CA VAL A 301 -10.38 -1.31 13.36
C VAL A 301 -11.89 -1.08 13.27
N ILE A 302 -12.59 -1.82 12.43
CA ILE A 302 -14.06 -1.72 12.31
C ILE A 302 -14.73 -2.09 13.63
N ASP A 303 -14.30 -3.16 14.29
CA ASP A 303 -14.87 -3.59 15.58
C ASP A 303 -14.59 -2.55 16.67
N TYR A 304 -13.38 -1.99 16.73
CA TYR A 304 -13.07 -0.88 17.63
C TYR A 304 -13.99 0.33 17.40
N LEU A 305 -14.21 0.74 16.14
CA LEU A 305 -15.09 1.86 15.82
C LEU A 305 -16.55 1.59 16.19
N LYS A 306 -17.03 0.34 16.04
CA LYS A 306 -18.37 -0.04 16.52
C LYS A 306 -18.49 0.10 18.04
N ASP A 307 -17.46 -0.29 18.79
CA ASP A 307 -17.41 -0.11 20.24
C ASP A 307 -17.41 1.38 20.65
N GLN A 308 -16.93 2.27 19.76
CA GLN A 308 -17.00 3.72 19.93
C GLN A 308 -18.34 4.32 19.44
N GLY A 309 -19.32 3.49 19.06
CA GLY A 309 -20.68 3.92 18.70
C GLY A 309 -20.92 4.21 17.22
N PHE A 310 -20.03 3.80 16.30
CA PHE A 310 -20.28 3.85 14.86
C PHE A 310 -21.08 2.61 14.45
N GLY A 311 -22.42 2.74 14.42
CA GLY A 311 -23.35 1.60 14.34
C GLY A 311 -23.51 0.97 12.97
N SER A 312 -23.27 1.72 11.88
CA SER A 312 -23.45 1.23 10.51
C SER A 312 -22.13 1.21 9.73
N VAL A 313 -22.00 0.22 8.85
CA VAL A 313 -20.86 0.10 7.93
C VAL A 313 -21.39 0.09 6.52
N GLU A 314 -20.98 1.06 5.72
CA GLU A 314 -21.31 1.19 4.30
C GLU A 314 -20.04 0.93 3.49
N GLU A 315 -20.04 -0.15 2.69
CA GLU A 315 -18.92 -0.43 1.78
C GLU A 315 -19.08 0.33 0.48
N VAL A 316 -18.04 1.10 0.12
CA VAL A 316 -17.97 1.91 -1.10
C VAL A 316 -16.97 1.25 -2.05
N THR A 317 -17.50 0.52 -3.03
CA THR A 317 -16.70 -0.23 -4.01
C THR A 317 -16.50 0.60 -5.27
N THR A 318 -15.23 0.77 -5.66
CA THR A 318 -14.82 1.51 -6.87
C THR A 318 -14.27 0.62 -7.98
N ALA A 319 -13.73 -0.54 -7.63
CA ALA A 319 -13.19 -1.52 -8.58
C ALA A 319 -13.24 -2.93 -7.99
N GLU A 320 -13.26 -3.94 -8.85
CA GLU A 320 -13.05 -5.34 -8.48
C GLU A 320 -11.66 -5.80 -8.92
N GLU A 321 -10.89 -6.41 -8.01
CA GLU A 321 -9.56 -6.95 -8.28
C GLU A 321 -9.63 -8.47 -8.38
N THR A 322 -9.45 -9.01 -9.60
CA THR A 322 -9.49 -10.45 -9.87
C THR A 322 -8.13 -11.03 -10.28
N LEU A 323 -7.11 -10.18 -10.36
CA LEU A 323 -5.76 -10.59 -10.76
C LEU A 323 -5.13 -11.49 -9.70
N VAL A 324 -4.55 -12.60 -10.15
CA VAL A 324 -3.78 -13.52 -9.32
C VAL A 324 -2.46 -13.80 -10.02
N PHE A 325 -1.36 -13.73 -9.30
CA PHE A 325 -0.04 -14.08 -9.82
C PHE A 325 0.37 -15.49 -9.40
N ALA A 326 0.97 -16.20 -10.35
CA ALA A 326 1.56 -17.50 -10.06
C ALA A 326 2.76 -17.36 -9.10
N LEU A 327 2.96 -18.35 -8.22
CA LEU A 327 4.13 -18.42 -7.34
C LEU A 327 5.43 -18.43 -8.16
N PRO A 328 6.58 -18.06 -7.55
CA PRO A 328 7.88 -18.11 -8.21
C PRO A 328 8.16 -19.46 -8.88
N PRO A 329 8.76 -19.47 -10.08
CA PRO A 329 8.96 -20.68 -10.84
C PRO A 329 9.86 -21.71 -10.12
N GLU A 330 10.83 -21.24 -9.32
CA GLU A 330 11.71 -22.08 -8.50
C GLU A 330 10.89 -22.88 -7.49
N LEU A 331 10.05 -22.21 -6.73
CA LEU A 331 9.20 -22.81 -5.71
C LEU A 331 8.19 -23.79 -6.33
N ARG A 332 7.56 -23.41 -7.45
CA ARG A 332 6.60 -24.30 -8.14
C ARG A 332 7.25 -25.60 -8.64
N ARG A 333 8.49 -25.52 -9.16
CA ARG A 333 9.26 -26.73 -9.58
C ARG A 333 9.49 -27.66 -8.42
N ASP A 334 9.95 -27.13 -7.29
CA ASP A 334 10.29 -27.91 -6.11
C ASP A 334 9.05 -28.51 -5.45
N MET A 335 7.95 -27.75 -5.37
CA MET A 335 6.65 -28.28 -4.89
C MET A 335 6.17 -29.45 -5.75
N LYS A 336 6.30 -29.33 -7.08
CA LYS A 336 5.92 -30.43 -8.01
C LYS A 336 6.80 -31.67 -7.82
N ALA A 337 8.11 -31.51 -7.63
CA ALA A 337 9.03 -32.60 -7.36
C ALA A 337 8.72 -33.31 -6.03
N ALA A 338 8.43 -32.54 -4.97
CA ALA A 338 8.05 -33.10 -3.67
C ALA A 338 6.74 -33.91 -3.74
N SER A 339 5.73 -33.39 -4.45
CA SER A 339 4.46 -34.12 -4.64
C SER A 339 4.62 -35.43 -5.41
N ALA A 340 5.49 -35.49 -6.41
CA ALA A 340 5.78 -36.69 -7.17
C ALA A 340 6.45 -37.76 -6.29
N ASN A 341 7.41 -37.37 -5.43
CA ASN A 341 8.10 -38.26 -4.51
C ASN A 341 7.17 -38.79 -3.39
N ALA A 342 6.19 -38.04 -2.95
CA ALA A 342 5.22 -38.48 -1.95
C ALA A 342 4.17 -39.47 -2.50
N SER A 343 4.03 -39.53 -3.82
CA SER A 343 3.08 -40.43 -4.51
C SER A 343 3.72 -41.76 -5.00
N SER A 344 5.05 -41.90 -4.81
CA SER A 344 5.86 -43.10 -5.15
C SER A 344 6.13 -43.94 -3.92
#